data_78e06269f60adce2ef6cc36ae31de55c
#
_entry.id   78e06269f60adce2ef6cc36ae31de55c
#
_cell.length_a   1.000
_cell.length_b   1.000
_cell.length_c   1.000
_cell.angle_alpha   90.00
_cell.angle_beta   90.00
_cell.angle_gamma   90.00
#
_symmetry.space_group_name_H-M   'P 1'
#
loop_
_entity.id
_entity.type
_entity.pdbx_description
1 polymer ?
#
loop_
_entity_poly.entity_id
_entity_poly.type
_entity_poly.pdbx_seq_one_letter_code
_entity_poly.pdbx_strand_id
1 'polypeptide(L)'
;MKISTKGRYGLTLMIALAKRHGTGCVSLKTIAEENSLSDLYLEQLVGPLRNAGLIRSVRGAKGGYELKMSATEITAGDIIRLLEGPLTIVERMESEPPGQQQLWLRMRNAVREVLDQTTLQSLADYQDKDALEGYMFYI
;
A
#
# COMPACT_ATOMS: atom_id res chain seq x y z
N MET A 1 16.56 5.99 -4.20
CA MET A 1 15.11 5.81 -4.00
C MET A 1 14.88 5.13 -2.66
N LYS A 2 13.92 5.61 -1.91
CA LYS A 2 13.59 5.05 -0.60
C LYS A 2 12.09 5.19 -0.36
N ILE A 3 11.44 4.11 0.05
CA ILE A 3 10.04 4.17 0.45
C ILE A 3 9.97 4.54 1.93
N SER A 4 9.28 5.63 2.24
CA SER A 4 9.19 6.13 3.61
C SER A 4 8.21 5.30 4.44
N THR A 5 8.19 5.58 5.74
CA THR A 5 7.23 5.00 6.69
C THR A 5 5.79 5.22 6.23
N LYS A 6 5.50 6.40 5.67
CA LYS A 6 4.17 6.74 5.18
C LYS A 6 3.68 5.77 4.10
N GLY A 7 4.51 5.50 3.10
CA GLY A 7 4.18 4.54 2.03
C GLY A 7 4.09 3.11 2.55
N ARG A 8 5.02 2.72 3.40
CA ARG A 8 5.06 1.36 3.95
C ARG A 8 3.85 1.07 4.83
N TYR A 9 3.49 1.98 5.72
CA TYR A 9 2.34 1.79 6.61
C TYR A 9 1.01 1.97 5.88
N GLY A 10 1.01 2.81 4.84
CA GLY A 10 -0.15 2.90 3.95
C GLY A 10 -0.45 1.58 3.26
N LEU A 11 0.59 0.88 2.80
CA LEU A 11 0.42 -0.48 2.25
C LEU A 11 -0.09 -1.44 3.30
N THR A 12 0.45 -1.41 4.51
CA THR A 12 -0.02 -2.26 5.62
C THR A 12 -1.51 -2.05 5.86
N LEU A 13 -1.94 -0.79 5.94
CA LEU A 13 -3.35 -0.45 6.13
C LEU A 13 -4.23 -0.99 4.99
N MET A 14 -3.81 -0.74 3.76
CA MET A 14 -4.59 -1.16 2.59
C MET A 14 -4.68 -2.69 2.47
N ILE A 15 -3.61 -3.41 2.76
CA ILE A 15 -3.61 -4.87 2.76
C ILE A 15 -4.57 -5.39 3.85
N ALA A 16 -4.56 -4.79 5.03
CA ALA A 16 -5.47 -5.16 6.10
C ALA A 16 -6.94 -5.01 5.68
N LEU A 17 -7.25 -3.92 4.96
CA LEU A 17 -8.60 -3.71 4.43
C LEU A 17 -8.95 -4.71 3.33
N ALA A 18 -7.99 -5.04 2.47
CA ALA A 18 -8.19 -6.01 1.40
C ALA A 18 -8.50 -7.41 1.95
N LYS A 19 -7.82 -7.81 3.02
CA LYS A 19 -8.04 -9.11 3.65
C LYS A 19 -9.43 -9.23 4.28
N ARG A 20 -10.06 -8.11 4.56
CA ARG A 20 -11.40 -8.07 5.16
C ARG A 20 -12.52 -7.71 4.17
N HIS A 21 -12.19 -7.70 2.88
CA HIS A 21 -13.19 -7.38 1.87
C HIS A 21 -14.35 -8.38 1.94
N GLY A 22 -15.56 -7.85 1.98
CA GLY A 22 -16.77 -8.68 2.10
C GLY A 22 -17.17 -9.05 3.54
N THR A 23 -16.32 -8.75 4.55
CA THR A 23 -16.64 -9.03 5.95
C THR A 23 -17.08 -7.78 6.73
N GLY A 24 -17.18 -6.65 6.03
CA GLY A 24 -17.57 -5.37 6.63
C GLY A 24 -16.38 -4.47 6.88
N CYS A 25 -16.65 -3.33 7.50
CA CYS A 25 -15.61 -2.36 7.83
C CYS A 25 -14.83 -2.77 9.08
N VAL A 26 -13.66 -2.17 9.26
CA VAL A 26 -12.80 -2.41 10.41
C VAL A 26 -12.28 -1.09 10.94
N SER A 27 -12.15 -0.96 12.27
CA SER A 27 -11.63 0.25 12.88
C SER A 27 -10.12 0.35 12.72
N LEU A 28 -9.62 1.59 12.68
CA LEU A 28 -8.16 1.81 12.64
C LEU A 28 -7.48 1.26 13.89
N LYS A 29 -8.15 1.32 15.02
CA LYS A 29 -7.63 0.78 16.27
C LYS A 29 -7.35 -0.71 16.15
N THR A 30 -8.27 -1.47 15.57
CA THR A 30 -8.10 -2.90 15.35
C THR A 30 -6.91 -3.16 14.42
N ILE A 31 -6.80 -2.42 13.31
CA ILE A 31 -5.69 -2.58 12.37
C ILE A 31 -4.37 -2.24 13.05
N ALA A 32 -4.35 -1.15 13.83
CA ALA A 32 -3.15 -0.72 14.56
C ALA A 32 -2.69 -1.80 15.55
N GLU A 33 -3.60 -2.36 16.32
CA GLU A 33 -3.30 -3.41 17.30
C GLU A 33 -2.76 -4.66 16.61
N GLU A 34 -3.38 -5.11 15.53
CA GLU A 34 -2.97 -6.31 14.79
C GLU A 34 -1.60 -6.17 14.12
N ASN A 35 -1.19 -4.95 13.80
CA ASN A 35 0.06 -4.69 13.06
C ASN A 35 1.10 -3.95 13.89
N SER A 36 0.85 -3.74 15.19
CA SER A 36 1.74 -3.03 16.10
C SER A 36 2.07 -1.62 15.61
N LEU A 37 1.06 -0.91 15.13
CA LEU A 37 1.17 0.46 14.63
C LEU A 37 0.39 1.43 15.50
N SER A 38 0.71 2.72 15.39
CA SER A 38 -0.03 3.79 16.04
C SER A 38 -1.33 4.07 15.28
N ASP A 39 -2.46 4.08 15.96
CA ASP A 39 -3.74 4.45 15.36
C ASP A 39 -3.77 5.93 14.97
N LEU A 40 -3.11 6.81 15.74
CA LEU A 40 -2.98 8.22 15.37
C LEU A 40 -2.23 8.41 14.06
N TYR A 41 -1.20 7.59 13.83
CA TYR A 41 -0.47 7.66 12.57
C TYR A 41 -1.33 7.18 11.40
N LEU A 42 -2.08 6.09 11.60
CA LEU A 42 -2.97 5.59 10.56
C LEU A 42 -4.06 6.60 10.20
N GLU A 43 -4.54 7.38 11.17
CA GLU A 43 -5.51 8.45 10.91
C GLU A 43 -5.00 9.49 9.92
N GLN A 44 -3.69 9.76 9.92
CA GLN A 44 -3.08 10.69 8.98
C GLN A 44 -3.06 10.15 7.56
N LEU A 45 -3.12 8.83 7.40
CA LEU A 45 -3.07 8.18 6.08
C LEU A 45 -4.46 8.05 5.44
N VAL A 46 -5.53 7.96 6.25
CA VAL A 46 -6.87 7.72 5.71
C VAL A 46 -7.41 8.88 4.89
N GLY A 47 -7.05 10.12 5.23
CA GLY A 47 -7.49 11.30 4.47
C GLY A 47 -7.12 11.22 3.00
N PRO A 48 -5.82 11.13 2.66
CA PRO A 48 -5.39 10.98 1.27
C PRO A 48 -5.99 9.78 0.57
N LEU A 49 -6.06 8.63 1.24
CA LEU A 49 -6.62 7.40 0.66
C LEU A 49 -8.11 7.54 0.35
N ARG A 50 -8.86 8.16 1.28
CA ARG A 50 -10.29 8.41 1.10
C ARG A 50 -10.53 9.42 -0.02
N ASN A 51 -9.77 10.50 -0.04
CA ASN A 51 -9.93 11.55 -1.07
C ASN A 51 -9.61 11.03 -2.46
N ALA A 52 -8.72 10.06 -2.57
CA ALA A 52 -8.41 9.40 -3.84
C ALA A 52 -9.45 8.33 -4.25
N GLY A 53 -10.43 8.06 -3.40
CA GLY A 53 -11.49 7.11 -3.70
C GLY A 53 -11.11 5.65 -3.52
N LEU A 54 -10.03 5.36 -2.79
CA LEU A 54 -9.58 3.98 -2.55
C LEU A 54 -10.29 3.33 -1.37
N ILE A 55 -10.65 4.13 -0.37
CA ILE A 55 -11.34 3.67 0.83
C ILE A 55 -12.52 4.58 1.13
N ARG A 56 -13.42 4.09 1.98
CA ARG A 56 -14.53 4.90 2.52
C ARG A 56 -14.67 4.65 4.01
N SER A 57 -15.19 5.65 4.72
CA SER A 57 -15.50 5.52 6.13
C SER A 57 -16.95 5.08 6.31
N VAL A 58 -17.19 4.29 7.35
CA VAL A 58 -18.52 3.85 7.75
C VAL A 58 -18.76 4.33 9.17
N ARG A 59 -19.83 5.09 9.36
CA ARG A 59 -20.18 5.66 10.66
C ARG A 59 -20.89 4.65 11.56
N GLY A 60 -20.87 4.90 12.86
CA GLY A 60 -21.60 4.15 13.87
C GLY A 60 -20.70 3.34 14.81
N ALA A 61 -21.33 2.65 15.77
CA ALA A 61 -20.62 1.88 16.78
C ALA A 61 -19.82 0.72 16.19
N LYS A 62 -20.27 0.19 15.05
CA LYS A 62 -19.58 -0.84 14.28
C LYS A 62 -18.94 -0.27 13.03
N GLY A 63 -18.63 1.02 13.06
CA GLY A 63 -18.03 1.72 11.95
C GLY A 63 -16.54 1.46 11.80
N GLY A 64 -15.94 2.12 10.84
CA GLY A 64 -14.52 2.00 10.53
C GLY A 64 -14.26 2.34 9.07
N TYR A 65 -13.38 1.60 8.46
CA TYR A 65 -13.00 1.81 7.07
C TYR A 65 -13.11 0.51 6.29
N GLU A 66 -13.35 0.65 4.99
CA GLU A 66 -13.37 -0.47 4.05
C GLU A 66 -12.91 0.01 2.68
N LEU A 67 -12.54 -0.91 1.80
CA LEU A 67 -12.18 -0.56 0.43
C LEU A 67 -13.41 -0.04 -0.31
N LYS A 68 -13.23 1.03 -1.07
CA LYS A 68 -14.25 1.56 -1.99
C LYS A 68 -14.13 0.93 -3.37
N MET A 69 -12.91 0.55 -3.76
CA MET A 69 -12.61 -0.13 -5.02
C MET A 69 -12.18 -1.56 -4.74
N SER A 70 -12.36 -2.43 -5.73
CA SER A 70 -11.86 -3.82 -5.63
C SER A 70 -10.34 -3.83 -5.47
N ALA A 71 -9.84 -4.72 -4.61
CA ALA A 71 -8.40 -4.89 -4.42
C ALA A 71 -7.69 -5.37 -5.70
N THR A 72 -8.43 -5.94 -6.66
CA THR A 72 -7.89 -6.33 -7.97
C THR A 72 -7.68 -5.14 -8.89
N GLU A 73 -8.30 -4.00 -8.60
CA GLU A 73 -8.20 -2.78 -9.39
C GLU A 73 -7.25 -1.75 -8.79
N ILE A 74 -6.79 -1.98 -7.56
CA ILE A 74 -5.85 -1.09 -6.87
C ILE A 74 -4.46 -1.70 -6.98
N THR A 75 -3.49 -0.91 -7.45
CA THR A 75 -2.09 -1.38 -7.54
C THR A 75 -1.26 -0.83 -6.39
N ALA A 76 -0.12 -1.49 -6.14
CA ALA A 76 0.88 -0.96 -5.20
C ALA A 76 1.32 0.42 -5.64
N GLY A 77 1.45 0.64 -6.96
CA GLY A 77 1.80 1.94 -7.52
C GLY A 77 0.81 3.04 -7.19
N ASP A 78 -0.49 2.73 -7.23
CA ASP A 78 -1.53 3.70 -6.86
C ASP A 78 -1.33 4.19 -5.43
N ILE A 79 -1.08 3.28 -4.52
CA ILE A 79 -0.93 3.59 -3.08
C ILE A 79 0.38 4.34 -2.83
N ILE A 80 1.49 3.83 -3.35
CA ILE A 80 2.82 4.40 -3.12
C ILE A 80 2.92 5.80 -3.69
N ARG A 81 2.50 6.01 -4.95
CA ARG A 81 2.55 7.34 -5.57
C ARG A 81 1.65 8.34 -4.86
N LEU A 82 0.51 7.89 -4.36
CA LEU A 82 -0.40 8.76 -3.63
C LEU A 82 0.24 9.27 -2.32
N LEU A 83 0.90 8.39 -1.60
CA LEU A 83 1.45 8.72 -0.28
C LEU A 83 2.86 9.30 -0.32
N GLU A 84 3.68 8.85 -1.28
CA GLU A 84 5.08 9.27 -1.40
C GLU A 84 5.28 10.39 -2.41
N GLY A 85 4.33 10.57 -3.34
CA GLY A 85 4.53 11.38 -4.52
C GLY A 85 5.33 10.64 -5.59
N PRO A 86 5.80 11.33 -6.62
CA PRO A 86 6.59 10.70 -7.68
C PRO A 86 7.85 10.06 -7.14
N LEU A 87 8.14 8.84 -7.60
CA LEU A 87 9.37 8.15 -7.23
C LEU A 87 10.52 8.64 -8.09
N THR A 88 11.58 9.09 -7.46
CA THR A 88 12.79 9.57 -8.15
C THR A 88 13.96 8.66 -7.84
N ILE A 89 14.73 8.34 -8.89
CA ILE A 89 15.97 7.56 -8.74
C ILE A 89 17.11 8.53 -8.43
N VAL A 90 17.20 9.63 -9.21
CA VAL A 90 18.13 10.73 -8.96
C VAL A 90 17.37 12.05 -9.10
N GLU A 91 17.78 13.06 -8.34
CA GLU A 91 17.07 14.35 -8.27
C GLU A 91 17.10 15.12 -9.59
N ARG A 92 18.22 15.11 -10.29
CA ARG A 92 18.42 15.87 -11.54
C ARG A 92 18.93 14.95 -12.62
N MET A 93 18.03 14.14 -13.14
CA MET A 93 18.38 13.17 -14.19
C MET A 93 18.93 13.85 -15.44
N GLU A 94 18.43 15.03 -15.79
CA GLU A 94 18.84 15.79 -16.96
C GLU A 94 20.29 16.30 -16.85
N SER A 95 20.85 16.41 -15.65
CA SER A 95 22.23 16.81 -15.45
C SER A 95 23.22 15.65 -15.48
N GLU A 96 22.75 14.43 -15.58
CA GLU A 96 23.59 13.26 -15.60
C GLU A 96 24.19 13.00 -16.97
N PRO A 97 25.37 12.40 -17.06
CA PRO A 97 25.92 12.00 -18.35
C PRO A 97 24.99 11.04 -19.11
N PRO A 98 25.01 11.04 -20.46
CA PRO A 98 24.01 10.27 -21.24
C PRO A 98 23.90 8.79 -20.91
N GLY A 99 25.02 8.11 -20.65
CA GLY A 99 24.98 6.69 -20.27
C GLY A 99 24.29 6.46 -18.95
N GLN A 100 24.55 7.33 -17.97
CA GLN A 100 23.93 7.24 -16.65
C GLN A 100 22.45 7.60 -16.72
N GLN A 101 22.08 8.59 -17.56
CA GLN A 101 20.66 8.89 -17.78
C GLN A 101 19.90 7.67 -18.27
N GLN A 102 20.47 6.91 -19.20
CA GLN A 102 19.85 5.69 -19.71
C GLN A 102 19.67 4.65 -18.61
N LEU A 103 20.68 4.48 -17.75
CA LEU A 103 20.59 3.54 -16.62
C LEU A 103 19.47 3.96 -15.66
N TRP A 104 19.44 5.22 -15.27
CA TRP A 104 18.41 5.72 -14.34
C TRP A 104 17.01 5.61 -14.91
N LEU A 105 16.84 5.88 -16.22
CA LEU A 105 15.55 5.71 -16.89
C LEU A 105 15.09 4.26 -16.89
N ARG A 106 15.99 3.33 -17.16
CA ARG A 106 15.67 1.89 -17.14
C ARG A 106 15.27 1.44 -15.75
N MET A 107 15.99 1.90 -14.72
CA MET A 107 15.66 1.58 -13.33
C MET A 107 14.28 2.13 -12.96
N ARG A 108 14.00 3.39 -13.30
CA ARG A 108 12.71 4.01 -13.03
C ARG A 108 11.57 3.23 -13.69
N ASN A 109 11.75 2.88 -14.95
CA ASN A 109 10.74 2.14 -15.70
C ASN A 109 10.51 0.74 -15.12
N ALA A 110 11.58 0.07 -14.69
CA ALA A 110 11.47 -1.24 -14.06
C ALA A 110 10.70 -1.16 -12.72
N VAL A 111 10.99 -0.15 -11.91
CA VAL A 111 10.28 0.06 -10.64
C VAL A 111 8.80 0.35 -10.89
N ARG A 112 8.50 1.23 -11.87
CA ARG A 112 7.11 1.54 -12.24
C ARG A 112 6.35 0.29 -12.68
N GLU A 113 6.99 -0.52 -13.50
CA GLU A 113 6.37 -1.76 -13.98
C GLU A 113 6.03 -2.70 -12.83
N VAL A 114 6.96 -2.91 -11.91
CA VAL A 114 6.71 -3.75 -10.72
C VAL A 114 5.54 -3.19 -9.91
N LEU A 115 5.54 -1.90 -9.63
CA LEU A 115 4.48 -1.27 -8.84
C LEU A 115 3.12 -1.34 -9.51
N ASP A 116 3.06 -1.13 -10.83
CA ASP A 116 1.81 -1.08 -11.57
C ASP A 116 1.25 -2.45 -11.91
N GLN A 117 2.08 -3.48 -11.90
CA GLN A 117 1.65 -4.87 -12.10
C GLN A 117 1.31 -5.59 -10.80
N THR A 118 1.65 -5.03 -9.65
CA THR A 118 1.37 -5.63 -8.35
C THR A 118 0.05 -5.09 -7.83
N THR A 119 -0.97 -5.95 -7.78
CA THR A 119 -2.29 -5.56 -7.26
C THR A 119 -2.32 -5.70 -5.74
N LEU A 120 -3.20 -4.93 -5.11
CA LEU A 120 -3.44 -5.05 -3.68
C LEU A 120 -3.92 -6.45 -3.31
N GLN A 121 -4.75 -7.05 -4.18
CA GLN A 121 -5.22 -8.43 -3.98
C GLN A 121 -4.06 -9.42 -3.96
N SER A 122 -3.11 -9.29 -4.87
CA SER A 122 -1.95 -10.20 -4.92
C SER A 122 -1.09 -10.10 -3.66
N LEU A 123 -0.95 -8.90 -3.11
CA LEU A 123 -0.21 -8.70 -1.84
C LEU A 123 -0.94 -9.36 -0.66
N ALA A 124 -2.25 -9.20 -0.60
CA ALA A 124 -3.06 -9.82 0.45
C ALA A 124 -2.99 -11.36 0.35
N ASP A 125 -3.12 -11.90 -0.86
CA ASP A 125 -3.06 -13.34 -1.10
C ASP A 125 -1.70 -13.92 -0.73
N TYR A 126 -0.63 -13.21 -1.07
CA TYR A 126 0.73 -13.65 -0.75
C TYR A 126 0.96 -13.71 0.77
N GLN A 127 0.46 -12.73 1.51
CA GLN A 127 0.59 -12.72 2.96
C GLN A 127 -0.18 -13.86 3.62
N ASP A 128 -1.39 -14.15 3.13
CA ASP A 128 -2.21 -15.24 3.65
C ASP A 128 -1.57 -16.59 3.36
N LYS A 129 -1.01 -16.75 2.16
CA LYS A 129 -0.29 -17.97 1.79
C LYS A 129 0.95 -18.20 2.65
N ASP A 130 1.73 -17.15 2.87
CA ASP A 130 2.93 -17.22 3.70
C ASP A 130 2.59 -17.58 5.14
N ALA A 131 1.54 -16.98 5.70
CA ALA A 131 1.06 -17.29 7.05
C ALA A 131 0.61 -18.74 7.16
N LEU A 132 -0.12 -19.26 6.16
CA LEU A 132 -0.59 -20.64 6.13
C LEU A 132 0.58 -21.62 6.03
N GLU A 133 1.53 -21.37 5.16
CA GLU A 133 2.74 -22.19 5.00
C GLU A 133 3.55 -22.21 6.30
N GLY A 134 3.72 -21.05 6.95
CA GLY A 134 4.39 -20.96 8.25
C GLY A 134 3.69 -21.77 9.31
N TYR A 135 2.36 -21.71 9.36
CA TYR A 135 1.56 -22.48 10.30
C TYR A 135 1.72 -23.99 10.07
N MET A 136 1.63 -24.41 8.82
CA MET A 136 1.78 -25.83 8.46
C MET A 136 3.18 -26.36 8.76
N PHE A 137 4.19 -25.52 8.66
CA PHE A 137 5.57 -25.90 8.93
C PHE A 137 5.79 -26.23 10.41
N TYR A 138 5.05 -25.58 11.31
CA TYR A 138 5.20 -25.76 12.75
C TYR A 138 4.24 -26.80 13.35
N ILE A 139 3.41 -27.39 12.54
CA ILE A 139 2.55 -28.51 12.97
C ILE A 139 3.32 -29.83 12.89
#